data_7998aa22edc7f071625439e32e542da6
#
_entry.id   7998aa22edc7f071625439e32e542da6
#
_cell.length_a   1.000
_cell.length_b   1.000
_cell.length_c   1.000
_cell.angle_alpha   90.00
_cell.angle_beta   90.00
_cell.angle_gamma   90.00
#
_symmetry.space_group_name_H-M   'P 1'
#
loop_
_entity.id
_entity.type
_entity.pdbx_description
1 polymer ?
#
loop_
_entity_poly.entity_id
_entity_poly.type
_entity_poly.pdbx_seq_one_letter_code
_entity_poly.pdbx_strand_id
1 'polypeptide(L)'
;DDVESRGLGDVYKRQALGSAMNNLAGCVVSPDVNTAQFTDCLLGGPLGGYFADSNAGFTETISNFNPKDDWSRVFLKSDKIIPTLYSNLTQVKLVSQNTNDPVPYAIAQVIKVAAMHRVTDAFGPIPYSQIGANGEIATPYDSQEVTYNTFFDELNAAIATLNENSNEQLVPTADYIYKGDVKKWIRFANSLKLRLAIRIAYANPVKAQQMAEEAVNPANGGVIESNADNATWNYFETSQNPIYVATRYNQVQTSDHGGVPCLTGGDTHAAADIICYMNGYKDNRREKFFTKSEWAGQDYVGMRRGIVIPELKTTGHKYSGVNIAPTSPLYWMNAAEVAFLRAEGQAVFNFSMGGTAESFYNQGIRLSFEQWGADGVEDYLKDDVNKPTAYTDPAGTNTYQNASVSYTHLTLPT
;
A
#
# COMPACT_ATOMS: atom_id res chain seq x y z
N ASP A 1 31.96 -15.12 -34.96
CA ASP A 1 31.76 -13.66 -34.84
C ASP A 1 30.27 -13.26 -34.86
N ASP A 2 29.44 -13.82 -35.74
CA ASP A 2 28.02 -13.41 -35.84
C ASP A 2 27.16 -14.01 -34.74
N VAL A 3 27.47 -15.20 -34.25
CA VAL A 3 26.74 -15.86 -33.16
C VAL A 3 27.10 -15.26 -31.80
N GLU A 4 28.37 -14.90 -31.61
CA GLU A 4 28.81 -14.20 -30.39
C GLU A 4 28.25 -12.79 -30.30
N SER A 5 28.22 -12.08 -31.42
CA SER A 5 27.63 -10.74 -31.51
C SER A 5 26.13 -10.73 -31.26
N ARG A 6 25.39 -11.73 -31.76
CA ARG A 6 23.96 -11.92 -31.47
C ARG A 6 23.72 -12.29 -30.00
N GLY A 7 24.53 -13.15 -29.44
CA GLY A 7 24.44 -13.54 -28.01
C GLY A 7 24.70 -12.37 -27.08
N LEU A 8 25.70 -11.51 -27.36
CA LEU A 8 25.94 -10.29 -26.57
C LEU A 8 24.78 -9.29 -26.71
N GLY A 9 24.24 -9.12 -27.92
CA GLY A 9 23.09 -8.24 -28.17
C GLY A 9 21.85 -8.66 -27.38
N ASP A 10 21.60 -9.96 -27.29
CA ASP A 10 20.46 -10.50 -26.53
C ASP A 10 20.67 -10.38 -25.02
N VAL A 11 21.89 -10.52 -24.52
CA VAL A 11 22.21 -10.27 -23.09
C VAL A 11 21.99 -8.80 -22.74
N TYR A 12 22.47 -7.85 -23.57
CA TYR A 12 22.22 -6.42 -23.35
C TYR A 12 20.74 -6.06 -23.37
N LYS A 13 19.96 -6.61 -24.29
CA LYS A 13 18.51 -6.40 -24.36
C LYS A 13 17.80 -6.92 -23.12
N ARG A 14 18.18 -8.09 -22.63
CA ARG A 14 17.62 -8.67 -21.38
C ARG A 14 17.97 -7.83 -20.16
N GLN A 15 19.19 -7.32 -20.05
CA GLN A 15 19.61 -6.43 -18.97
C GLN A 15 18.87 -5.08 -19.02
N ALA A 16 18.71 -4.50 -20.21
CA ALA A 16 17.97 -3.27 -20.41
C ALA A 16 16.49 -3.43 -20.03
N LEU A 17 15.86 -4.55 -20.42
CA LEU A 17 14.49 -4.87 -20.01
C LEU A 17 14.39 -5.03 -18.49
N GLY A 18 15.31 -5.77 -17.89
CA GLY A 18 15.34 -5.99 -16.44
C GLY A 18 15.45 -4.69 -15.66
N SER A 19 16.34 -3.81 -16.06
CA SER A 19 16.50 -2.49 -15.42
C SER A 19 15.23 -1.65 -15.58
N ALA A 20 14.65 -1.59 -16.77
CA ALA A 20 13.43 -0.82 -17.03
C ALA A 20 12.24 -1.34 -16.22
N MET A 21 12.05 -2.66 -16.17
CA MET A 21 10.97 -3.28 -15.40
C MET A 21 11.10 -3.03 -13.90
N ASN A 22 12.29 -3.16 -13.34
CA ASN A 22 12.50 -2.96 -11.92
C ASN A 22 12.47 -1.48 -11.52
N ASN A 23 12.94 -0.58 -12.38
CA ASN A 23 12.77 0.87 -12.18
C ASN A 23 11.30 1.26 -12.19
N LEU A 24 10.52 0.69 -13.11
CA LEU A 24 9.08 0.90 -13.19
C LEU A 24 8.37 0.40 -11.92
N ALA A 25 8.69 -0.80 -11.48
CA ALA A 25 8.13 -1.37 -10.25
C ALA A 25 8.49 -0.53 -9.01
N GLY A 26 9.69 0.05 -8.95
CA GLY A 26 10.10 0.97 -7.90
C GLY A 26 9.29 2.27 -7.82
N CYS A 27 8.49 2.59 -8.83
CA CYS A 27 7.59 3.75 -8.80
C CYS A 27 6.28 3.53 -8.05
N VAL A 28 5.92 2.29 -7.71
CA VAL A 28 4.67 1.99 -6.97
C VAL A 28 4.76 2.48 -5.53
N VAL A 29 5.84 2.10 -4.84
CA VAL A 29 6.25 2.72 -3.58
C VAL A 29 7.71 3.10 -3.75
N SER A 30 8.00 4.38 -3.67
CA SER A 30 9.34 4.88 -3.92
C SER A 30 10.38 4.34 -2.93
N PRO A 31 11.57 3.96 -3.39
CA PRO A 31 12.70 3.65 -2.51
C PRO A 31 13.29 4.90 -1.84
N ASP A 32 12.96 6.10 -2.31
CA ASP A 32 13.36 7.34 -1.66
C ASP A 32 12.61 7.53 -0.34
N VAL A 33 13.38 7.71 0.73
CA VAL A 33 12.84 7.78 2.09
C VAL A 33 11.93 8.98 2.28
N ASN A 34 12.28 10.13 1.73
CA ASN A 34 11.47 11.34 1.87
C ASN A 34 10.13 11.19 1.15
N THR A 35 10.15 10.64 -0.05
CA THR A 35 8.92 10.37 -0.81
C THR A 35 8.03 9.36 -0.08
N ALA A 36 8.60 8.27 0.41
CA ALA A 36 7.86 7.26 1.18
C ALA A 36 7.29 7.85 2.48
N GLN A 37 8.04 8.74 3.15
CA GLN A 37 7.51 9.46 4.31
C GLN A 37 6.27 10.28 3.96
N PHE A 38 6.31 11.06 2.88
CA PHE A 38 5.16 11.84 2.44
C PHE A 38 3.95 10.99 2.08
N THR A 39 4.14 9.94 1.28
CA THR A 39 3.03 9.15 0.76
C THR A 39 2.42 8.18 1.78
N ASP A 40 3.22 7.67 2.70
CA ASP A 40 2.78 6.62 3.63
C ASP A 40 2.71 7.11 5.09
N CYS A 41 3.73 7.79 5.57
CA CYS A 41 3.75 8.25 6.97
C CYS A 41 2.92 9.52 7.21
N LEU A 42 2.81 10.41 6.22
CA LEU A 42 2.13 11.71 6.31
C LEU A 42 0.81 11.78 5.52
N LEU A 43 0.46 10.78 4.76
CA LEU A 43 -0.77 10.73 3.98
C LEU A 43 -1.57 9.45 4.26
N GLY A 44 -1.15 8.32 3.70
CA GLY A 44 -1.92 7.07 3.77
C GLY A 44 -2.06 6.53 5.20
N GLY A 45 -0.99 6.51 5.95
CA GLY A 45 -0.98 6.05 7.34
C GLY A 45 -1.91 6.86 8.25
N PRO A 46 -1.80 8.20 8.31
CA PRO A 46 -2.70 9.03 9.12
C PRO A 46 -4.15 9.00 8.65
N LEU A 47 -4.42 9.10 7.35
CA LEU A 47 -5.79 9.04 6.85
C LEU A 47 -6.46 7.69 7.11
N GLY A 48 -5.67 6.59 7.06
CA GLY A 48 -6.15 5.25 7.41
C GLY A 48 -6.30 4.99 8.91
N GLY A 49 -5.82 5.89 9.77
CA GLY A 49 -5.84 5.69 11.22
C GLY A 49 -4.80 4.70 11.74
N TYR A 50 -3.73 4.46 10.98
CA TYR A 50 -2.64 3.55 11.35
C TYR A 50 -1.48 4.26 11.99
N PHE A 51 -1.10 5.41 11.45
CA PHE A 51 0.02 6.22 11.91
C PHE A 51 -0.45 7.57 12.42
N ALA A 52 0.30 8.10 13.38
CA ALA A 52 0.21 9.48 13.80
C ALA A 52 1.57 10.14 13.56
N ASP A 53 1.52 11.31 12.99
CA ASP A 53 2.67 12.18 12.89
C ASP A 53 3.03 12.72 14.26
N SER A 54 4.26 12.50 14.68
CA SER A 54 4.77 12.90 16.00
C SER A 54 5.81 14.01 15.94
N ASN A 55 5.99 14.62 14.78
CA ASN A 55 6.85 15.79 14.61
C ASN A 55 6.03 17.07 14.51
N ALA A 56 6.17 17.94 15.50
CA ALA A 56 5.43 19.21 15.57
C ALA A 56 5.69 20.15 14.36
N GLY A 57 6.75 19.89 13.58
CA GLY A 57 7.04 20.61 12.35
C GLY A 57 6.19 20.23 11.13
N PHE A 58 5.48 19.10 11.19
CA PHE A 58 4.65 18.62 10.07
C PHE A 58 3.21 19.12 10.14
N THR A 59 3.02 20.44 10.10
CA THR A 59 1.68 21.05 10.18
C THR A 59 1.03 21.23 8.81
N GLU A 60 1.84 21.32 7.74
CA GLU A 60 1.36 21.61 6.39
C GLU A 60 1.35 20.31 5.55
N THR A 61 0.40 19.41 5.86
CA THR A 61 0.25 18.11 5.21
C THR A 61 -1.14 17.92 4.63
N ILE A 62 -1.27 17.01 3.66
CA ILE A 62 -2.59 16.62 3.12
C ILE A 62 -3.44 15.99 4.22
N SER A 63 -2.86 15.15 5.06
CA SER A 63 -3.59 14.49 6.15
C SER A 63 -4.08 15.46 7.24
N ASN A 64 -3.46 16.64 7.35
CA ASN A 64 -3.95 17.75 8.19
C ASN A 64 -4.89 18.71 7.43
N PHE A 65 -5.24 18.39 6.19
CA PHE A 65 -6.04 19.26 5.31
C PHE A 65 -5.45 20.66 5.11
N ASN A 66 -4.12 20.77 5.19
CA ASN A 66 -3.36 22.00 5.07
C ASN A 66 -2.10 21.81 4.20
N PRO A 67 -2.25 21.32 2.94
CA PRO A 67 -1.10 21.07 2.08
C PRO A 67 -0.46 22.38 1.60
N LYS A 68 0.87 22.36 1.46
CA LYS A 68 1.62 23.40 0.76
C LYS A 68 2.13 22.91 -0.58
N ASP A 69 2.73 23.79 -1.36
CA ASP A 69 3.21 23.52 -2.73
C ASP A 69 4.22 22.37 -2.82
N ASP A 70 4.91 22.05 -1.75
CA ASP A 70 5.88 20.95 -1.71
C ASP A 70 5.29 19.57 -1.99
N TRP A 71 3.98 19.40 -1.82
CA TRP A 71 3.34 18.10 -1.99
C TRP A 71 3.40 17.57 -3.43
N SER A 72 3.49 18.45 -4.42
CA SER A 72 3.68 18.04 -5.82
C SER A 72 5.06 17.44 -6.08
N ARG A 73 6.06 17.80 -5.28
CA ARG A 73 7.44 17.37 -5.49
C ARG A 73 7.65 15.87 -5.31
N VAL A 74 6.86 15.22 -4.47
CA VAL A 74 7.02 13.78 -4.19
C VAL A 74 6.77 12.90 -5.43
N PHE A 75 5.98 13.40 -6.37
CA PHE A 75 5.72 12.70 -7.63
C PHE A 75 6.49 13.28 -8.82
N LEU A 76 6.85 14.55 -8.77
CA LEU A 76 7.36 15.30 -9.91
C LEU A 76 8.81 15.75 -9.79
N LYS A 77 9.24 16.20 -8.61
CA LYS A 77 10.53 16.89 -8.43
C LYS A 77 11.57 16.09 -7.68
N SER A 78 11.28 15.63 -6.48
CA SER A 78 12.29 15.00 -5.62
C SER A 78 12.76 13.68 -6.18
N ASP A 79 11.81 12.80 -6.42
CA ASP A 79 12.02 11.42 -6.86
C ASP A 79 11.76 11.21 -8.35
N LYS A 80 11.10 12.19 -8.96
CA LYS A 80 10.71 12.14 -10.37
C LYS A 80 9.93 10.86 -10.71
N ILE A 81 9.06 10.41 -9.82
CA ILE A 81 8.32 9.16 -9.98
C ILE A 81 7.61 9.11 -11.33
N ILE A 82 6.81 10.12 -11.66
CA ILE A 82 6.05 10.14 -12.91
C ILE A 82 6.97 10.16 -14.14
N PRO A 83 7.98 11.04 -14.25
CA PRO A 83 8.92 10.97 -15.38
C PRO A 83 9.65 9.63 -15.47
N THR A 84 10.09 9.07 -14.36
CA THR A 84 10.78 7.78 -14.32
C THR A 84 9.87 6.64 -14.78
N LEU A 85 8.63 6.62 -14.30
CA LEU A 85 7.62 5.64 -14.67
C LEU A 85 7.39 5.63 -16.19
N TYR A 86 7.12 6.77 -16.78
CA TYR A 86 6.78 6.87 -18.20
C TYR A 86 7.98 6.63 -19.11
N SER A 87 9.19 7.05 -18.75
CA SER A 87 10.37 6.76 -19.56
C SER A 87 10.70 5.27 -19.57
N ASN A 88 10.59 4.59 -18.45
CA ASN A 88 10.79 3.14 -18.37
C ASN A 88 9.65 2.37 -19.06
N LEU A 89 8.41 2.82 -18.94
CA LEU A 89 7.27 2.25 -19.65
C LEU A 89 7.48 2.28 -21.17
N THR A 90 7.98 3.39 -21.71
CA THR A 90 8.31 3.53 -23.12
C THR A 90 9.37 2.53 -23.57
N GLN A 91 10.43 2.34 -22.76
CA GLN A 91 11.47 1.35 -23.04
C GLN A 91 10.92 -0.08 -23.06
N VAL A 92 10.11 -0.44 -22.08
CA VAL A 92 9.49 -1.78 -22.03
C VAL A 92 8.59 -1.99 -23.25
N LYS A 93 7.81 -0.98 -23.64
CA LYS A 93 6.97 -1.04 -24.85
C LYS A 93 7.79 -1.33 -26.11
N LEU A 94 8.90 -0.62 -26.29
CA LEU A 94 9.79 -0.81 -27.45
C LEU A 94 10.39 -2.23 -27.47
N VAL A 95 10.85 -2.72 -26.32
CA VAL A 95 11.41 -4.08 -26.23
C VAL A 95 10.34 -5.12 -26.54
N SER A 96 9.14 -4.99 -25.97
CA SER A 96 8.01 -5.88 -26.28
C SER A 96 7.68 -5.92 -27.76
N GLN A 97 7.64 -4.75 -28.42
CA GLN A 97 7.36 -4.66 -29.85
C GLN A 97 8.49 -5.27 -30.69
N ASN A 98 9.75 -4.95 -30.38
CA ASN A 98 10.91 -5.42 -31.14
C ASN A 98 11.17 -6.93 -31.00
N THR A 99 10.76 -7.52 -29.87
CA THR A 99 10.90 -8.96 -29.61
C THR A 99 9.64 -9.74 -29.94
N ASN A 100 8.58 -9.05 -30.34
CA ASN A 100 7.25 -9.63 -30.58
C ASN A 100 6.73 -10.45 -29.36
N ASP A 101 7.05 -9.98 -28.16
CA ASP A 101 6.62 -10.55 -26.88
C ASP A 101 5.74 -9.53 -26.15
N PRO A 102 4.42 -9.77 -26.03
CA PRO A 102 3.50 -8.83 -25.40
C PRO A 102 3.53 -8.86 -23.88
N VAL A 103 4.14 -9.86 -23.25
CA VAL A 103 4.09 -10.08 -21.79
C VAL A 103 4.76 -8.95 -21.00
N PRO A 104 5.98 -8.49 -21.34
CA PRO A 104 6.62 -7.44 -20.54
C PRO A 104 5.80 -6.14 -20.49
N TYR A 105 5.26 -5.71 -21.63
CA TYR A 105 4.47 -4.49 -21.66
C TYR A 105 3.12 -4.63 -20.95
N ALA A 106 2.48 -5.79 -21.02
CA ALA A 106 1.26 -6.06 -20.28
C ALA A 106 1.49 -5.96 -18.77
N ILE A 107 2.57 -6.56 -18.25
CA ILE A 107 2.97 -6.42 -16.84
C ILE A 107 3.29 -4.96 -16.50
N ALA A 108 4.01 -4.25 -17.36
CA ALA A 108 4.34 -2.84 -17.19
C ALA A 108 3.08 -1.96 -17.08
N GLN A 109 2.04 -2.24 -17.84
CA GLN A 109 0.75 -1.54 -17.75
C GLN A 109 0.06 -1.77 -16.40
N VAL A 110 0.10 -2.99 -15.89
CA VAL A 110 -0.42 -3.29 -14.54
C VAL A 110 0.33 -2.50 -13.47
N ILE A 111 1.66 -2.45 -13.56
CA ILE A 111 2.51 -1.67 -12.65
C ILE A 111 2.19 -0.17 -12.74
N LYS A 112 1.98 0.35 -13.95
CA LYS A 112 1.60 1.75 -14.15
C LYS A 112 0.31 2.09 -13.41
N VAL A 113 -0.71 1.26 -13.52
CA VAL A 113 -1.98 1.46 -12.80
C VAL A 113 -1.76 1.36 -11.30
N ALA A 114 -0.94 0.41 -10.83
CA ALA A 114 -0.60 0.29 -9.41
C ALA A 114 0.07 1.55 -8.85
N ALA A 115 0.92 2.22 -9.63
CA ALA A 115 1.54 3.48 -9.25
C ALA A 115 0.57 4.67 -9.35
N MET A 116 -0.10 4.82 -10.49
CA MET A 116 -0.86 6.04 -10.81
C MET A 116 -2.21 6.14 -10.10
N HIS A 117 -2.84 5.02 -9.69
CA HIS A 117 -4.05 5.13 -8.89
C HIS A 117 -3.80 5.78 -7.52
N ARG A 118 -2.61 5.60 -6.95
CA ARG A 118 -2.21 6.29 -5.72
C ARG A 118 -2.14 7.80 -5.91
N VAL A 119 -1.72 8.25 -7.09
CA VAL A 119 -1.61 9.68 -7.42
C VAL A 119 -2.99 10.33 -7.50
N THR A 120 -3.91 9.76 -8.27
CA THR A 120 -5.27 10.30 -8.39
C THR A 120 -6.06 10.19 -7.09
N ASP A 121 -5.83 9.14 -6.29
CA ASP A 121 -6.46 9.00 -4.99
C ASP A 121 -6.01 10.10 -4.01
N ALA A 122 -4.76 10.57 -4.13
CA ALA A 122 -4.25 11.66 -3.31
C ALA A 122 -4.70 13.06 -3.80
N PHE A 123 -4.77 13.27 -5.11
CA PHE A 123 -4.93 14.61 -5.70
C PHE A 123 -6.26 14.83 -6.46
N GLY A 124 -7.04 13.79 -6.70
CA GLY A 124 -8.24 13.88 -7.54
C GLY A 124 -7.89 13.92 -9.03
N PRO A 125 -8.38 14.90 -9.81
CA PRO A 125 -8.01 15.06 -11.22
C PRO A 125 -6.51 15.21 -11.41
N ILE A 126 -5.96 14.46 -12.37
CA ILE A 126 -4.52 14.48 -12.72
C ILE A 126 -4.33 14.44 -14.24
N PRO A 127 -3.20 14.90 -14.78
CA PRO A 127 -2.80 14.53 -16.11
C PRO A 127 -2.56 13.02 -16.19
N TYR A 128 -3.20 12.32 -17.12
CA TYR A 128 -3.03 10.88 -17.24
C TYR A 128 -3.05 10.38 -18.70
N SER A 129 -4.18 10.51 -19.38
CA SER A 129 -4.37 9.91 -20.72
C SER A 129 -3.50 10.52 -21.82
N GLN A 130 -3.03 11.73 -21.62
CA GLN A 130 -2.24 12.48 -22.60
C GLN A 130 -0.80 12.75 -22.14
N ILE A 131 -0.32 12.07 -21.11
CA ILE A 131 1.08 12.21 -20.69
C ILE A 131 2.02 11.68 -21.79
N GLY A 132 3.02 12.49 -22.12
CA GLY A 132 4.05 12.13 -23.09
C GLY A 132 4.99 11.02 -22.62
N ALA A 133 5.78 10.48 -23.55
CA ALA A 133 6.65 9.32 -23.32
C ALA A 133 7.70 9.51 -22.20
N ASN A 134 8.10 10.75 -21.92
CA ASN A 134 9.07 11.08 -20.87
C ASN A 134 8.39 11.57 -19.58
N GLY A 135 7.07 11.42 -19.46
CA GLY A 135 6.32 11.89 -18.31
C GLY A 135 6.10 13.40 -18.29
N GLU A 136 6.07 14.03 -19.45
CA GLU A 136 5.69 15.44 -19.54
C GLU A 136 4.24 15.60 -19.08
N ILE A 137 4.06 16.43 -18.08
CA ILE A 137 2.78 16.66 -17.42
C ILE A 137 2.13 18.01 -17.77
N ALA A 138 2.75 18.78 -18.66
CA ALA A 138 2.17 20.00 -19.20
C ALA A 138 1.03 19.66 -20.21
N THR A 139 0.08 18.84 -19.77
CA THR A 139 -1.04 18.30 -20.52
C THR A 139 -2.33 18.57 -19.76
N PRO A 140 -3.49 18.53 -20.42
CA PRO A 140 -4.77 18.70 -19.72
C PRO A 140 -4.97 17.68 -18.60
N TYR A 141 -5.62 18.12 -17.53
CA TYR A 141 -6.06 17.24 -16.46
C TYR A 141 -7.24 16.40 -16.94
N ASP A 142 -7.17 15.11 -16.70
CA ASP A 142 -8.35 14.25 -16.81
C ASP A 142 -9.17 14.34 -15.53
N SER A 143 -10.49 14.22 -15.64
CA SER A 143 -11.32 14.00 -14.47
C SER A 143 -10.94 12.67 -13.81
N GLN A 144 -11.21 12.51 -12.52
CA GLN A 144 -10.96 11.25 -11.83
C GLN A 144 -11.77 10.09 -12.44
N GLU A 145 -12.98 10.37 -12.93
CA GLU A 145 -13.80 9.39 -13.66
C GLU A 145 -13.10 8.90 -14.94
N VAL A 146 -12.60 9.80 -15.76
CA VAL A 146 -11.85 9.45 -16.98
C VAL A 146 -10.59 8.67 -16.63
N THR A 147 -9.88 9.08 -15.60
CA THR A 147 -8.66 8.39 -15.15
C THR A 147 -8.96 6.96 -14.70
N TYR A 148 -9.97 6.74 -13.87
CA TYR A 148 -10.37 5.39 -13.43
C TYR A 148 -10.89 4.52 -14.57
N ASN A 149 -11.69 5.07 -15.48
CA ASN A 149 -12.12 4.33 -16.66
C ASN A 149 -10.94 3.89 -17.53
N THR A 150 -9.93 4.75 -17.66
CA THR A 150 -8.70 4.41 -18.38
C THR A 150 -7.91 3.31 -17.65
N PHE A 151 -7.86 3.34 -16.32
CA PHE A 151 -7.26 2.24 -15.54
C PHE A 151 -7.94 0.91 -15.84
N PHE A 152 -9.27 0.86 -15.87
CA PHE A 152 -9.99 -0.37 -16.17
C PHE A 152 -9.71 -0.86 -17.58
N ASP A 153 -9.69 0.02 -18.57
CA ASP A 153 -9.37 -0.36 -19.95
C ASP A 153 -7.96 -0.92 -20.06
N GLU A 154 -6.99 -0.30 -19.43
CA GLU A 154 -5.59 -0.75 -19.41
C GLU A 154 -5.43 -2.07 -18.68
N LEU A 155 -6.07 -2.25 -17.52
CA LEU A 155 -6.06 -3.51 -16.79
C LEU A 155 -6.75 -4.62 -17.56
N ASN A 156 -7.90 -4.35 -18.17
CA ASN A 156 -8.63 -5.35 -18.96
C ASN A 156 -7.79 -5.84 -20.15
N ALA A 157 -7.14 -4.93 -20.87
CA ALA A 157 -6.24 -5.28 -21.97
C ALA A 157 -5.04 -6.11 -21.49
N ALA A 158 -4.41 -5.68 -20.41
CA ALA A 158 -3.27 -6.40 -19.82
C ALA A 158 -3.66 -7.80 -19.34
N ILE A 159 -4.77 -7.93 -18.63
CA ILE A 159 -5.30 -9.21 -18.13
C ILE A 159 -5.58 -10.17 -19.29
N ALA A 160 -6.22 -9.69 -20.35
CA ALA A 160 -6.49 -10.49 -21.55
C ALA A 160 -5.19 -11.01 -22.18
N THR A 161 -4.20 -10.12 -22.39
CA THR A 161 -2.90 -10.49 -22.92
C THR A 161 -2.17 -11.50 -22.06
N LEU A 162 -2.16 -11.29 -20.74
CA LEU A 162 -1.50 -12.19 -19.82
C LEU A 162 -2.19 -13.57 -19.74
N ASN A 163 -3.52 -13.62 -19.82
CA ASN A 163 -4.25 -14.90 -19.87
C ASN A 163 -3.95 -15.70 -21.13
N GLU A 164 -3.81 -15.03 -22.27
CA GLU A 164 -3.39 -15.67 -23.54
C GLU A 164 -1.95 -16.22 -23.48
N ASN A 165 -1.13 -15.69 -22.57
CA ASN A 165 0.27 -16.04 -22.38
C ASN A 165 0.56 -16.58 -20.97
N SER A 166 -0.41 -17.21 -20.34
CA SER A 166 -0.33 -17.61 -18.92
C SER A 166 0.76 -18.66 -18.62
N ASN A 167 1.23 -19.37 -19.62
CA ASN A 167 2.32 -20.35 -19.50
C ASN A 167 3.70 -19.76 -19.80
N GLU A 168 3.75 -18.52 -20.27
CA GLU A 168 5.00 -17.79 -20.48
C GLU A 168 5.58 -17.33 -19.14
N GLN A 169 6.86 -16.98 -19.14
CA GLN A 169 7.55 -16.39 -18.00
C GLN A 169 8.33 -15.15 -18.45
N LEU A 170 8.28 -14.10 -17.63
CA LEU A 170 9.26 -13.05 -17.70
C LEU A 170 10.59 -13.54 -17.11
N VAL A 171 11.72 -13.02 -17.58
CA VAL A 171 13.03 -13.34 -16.98
C VAL A 171 12.99 -13.01 -15.48
N PRO A 172 13.30 -13.94 -14.57
CA PRO A 172 13.12 -13.71 -13.12
C PRO A 172 13.84 -12.48 -12.57
N THR A 173 15.02 -12.14 -13.10
CA THR A 173 15.80 -10.97 -12.69
C THR A 173 15.17 -9.63 -13.10
N ALA A 174 14.22 -9.64 -14.03
CA ALA A 174 13.46 -8.47 -14.47
C ALA A 174 12.22 -8.20 -13.61
N ASP A 175 11.97 -9.02 -12.60
CA ASP A 175 10.75 -8.96 -11.79
C ASP A 175 11.03 -9.26 -10.32
N TYR A 176 11.21 -8.21 -9.53
CA TYR A 176 11.46 -8.33 -8.09
C TYR A 176 10.20 -8.73 -7.29
N ILE A 177 9.01 -8.64 -7.89
CA ILE A 177 7.75 -8.93 -7.19
C ILE A 177 7.39 -10.41 -7.29
N TYR A 178 7.34 -10.96 -8.50
CA TYR A 178 6.87 -12.32 -8.75
C TYR A 178 7.86 -13.19 -9.52
N LYS A 179 9.07 -12.72 -9.71
CA LYS A 179 10.15 -13.48 -10.40
C LYS A 179 9.73 -14.04 -11.75
N GLY A 180 8.89 -13.29 -12.45
CA GLY A 180 8.45 -13.61 -13.80
C GLY A 180 7.22 -14.50 -13.90
N ASP A 181 6.58 -14.85 -12.82
CA ASP A 181 5.38 -15.69 -12.81
C ASP A 181 4.16 -14.92 -13.34
N VAL A 182 3.78 -15.20 -14.57
CA VAL A 182 2.66 -14.53 -15.26
C VAL A 182 1.33 -14.78 -14.56
N LYS A 183 1.10 -15.99 -14.04
CA LYS A 183 -0.16 -16.32 -13.34
C LYS A 183 -0.32 -15.51 -12.07
N LYS A 184 0.75 -15.21 -11.36
CA LYS A 184 0.73 -14.33 -10.18
C LYS A 184 0.43 -12.89 -10.58
N TRP A 185 0.99 -12.41 -11.69
CA TRP A 185 0.65 -11.09 -12.22
C TRP A 185 -0.81 -10.97 -12.65
N ILE A 186 -1.40 -12.01 -13.20
CA ILE A 186 -2.84 -12.05 -13.51
C ILE A 186 -3.67 -11.89 -12.24
N ARG A 187 -3.36 -12.63 -11.19
CA ARG A 187 -4.06 -12.54 -9.90
C ARG A 187 -3.91 -11.15 -9.27
N PHE A 188 -2.71 -10.59 -9.34
CA PHE A 188 -2.49 -9.21 -8.87
C PHE A 188 -3.30 -8.20 -9.69
N ALA A 189 -3.29 -8.30 -11.01
CA ALA A 189 -4.02 -7.38 -11.89
C ALA A 189 -5.54 -7.45 -11.64
N ASN A 190 -6.11 -8.64 -11.49
CA ASN A 190 -7.50 -8.83 -11.12
C ASN A 190 -7.81 -8.26 -9.73
N SER A 191 -6.90 -8.46 -8.78
CA SER A 191 -7.05 -7.94 -7.41
C SER A 191 -7.00 -6.41 -7.38
N LEU A 192 -6.13 -5.80 -8.17
CA LEU A 192 -6.08 -4.35 -8.34
C LEU A 192 -7.37 -3.82 -9.01
N LYS A 193 -7.87 -4.51 -10.03
CA LYS A 193 -9.16 -4.21 -10.66
C LYS A 193 -10.30 -4.25 -9.64
N LEU A 194 -10.32 -5.23 -8.76
CA LEU A 194 -11.29 -5.33 -7.67
C LEU A 194 -11.18 -4.14 -6.69
N ARG A 195 -9.97 -3.79 -6.26
CA ARG A 195 -9.73 -2.61 -5.40
C ARG A 195 -10.33 -1.36 -6.01
N LEU A 196 -10.05 -1.11 -7.28
CA LEU A 196 -10.53 0.08 -7.99
C LEU A 196 -12.04 0.05 -8.19
N ALA A 197 -12.62 -1.12 -8.45
CA ALA A 197 -14.06 -1.30 -8.59
C ALA A 197 -14.80 -0.94 -7.30
N ILE A 198 -14.34 -1.44 -6.15
CA ILE A 198 -14.95 -1.11 -4.86
C ILE A 198 -14.85 0.39 -4.55
N ARG A 199 -13.74 1.04 -4.93
CA ARG A 199 -13.57 2.48 -4.71
C ARG A 199 -14.58 3.35 -5.47
N ILE A 200 -15.03 2.93 -6.65
CA ILE A 200 -16.02 3.67 -7.43
C ILE A 200 -17.47 3.23 -7.17
N ALA A 201 -17.71 2.32 -6.23
CA ALA A 201 -19.02 1.69 -6.05
C ALA A 201 -20.14 2.69 -5.75
N TYR A 202 -19.86 3.76 -5.02
CA TYR A 202 -20.84 4.83 -4.79
C TYR A 202 -20.96 5.83 -5.95
N ALA A 203 -19.87 6.08 -6.66
CA ALA A 203 -19.86 7.03 -7.76
C ALA A 203 -20.47 6.45 -9.06
N ASN A 204 -20.20 5.18 -9.33
CA ASN A 204 -20.72 4.45 -10.49
C ASN A 204 -20.98 2.98 -10.13
N PRO A 205 -22.10 2.67 -9.50
CA PRO A 205 -22.41 1.30 -9.03
C PRO A 205 -22.48 0.27 -10.16
N VAL A 206 -22.94 0.65 -11.33
CA VAL A 206 -23.06 -0.26 -12.49
C VAL A 206 -21.69 -0.68 -12.98
N LYS A 207 -20.78 0.28 -13.20
CA LYS A 207 -19.41 0.01 -13.60
C LYS A 207 -18.66 -0.77 -12.53
N ALA A 208 -18.83 -0.39 -11.26
CA ALA A 208 -18.24 -1.06 -10.12
C ALA A 208 -18.63 -2.53 -10.06
N GLN A 209 -19.90 -2.85 -10.18
CA GLN A 209 -20.38 -4.22 -10.18
C GLN A 209 -19.78 -5.02 -11.32
N GLN A 210 -19.80 -4.49 -12.54
CA GLN A 210 -19.22 -5.17 -13.70
C GLN A 210 -17.74 -5.47 -13.48
N MET A 211 -16.96 -4.47 -13.10
CA MET A 211 -15.51 -4.63 -12.91
C MET A 211 -15.18 -5.57 -11.76
N ALA A 212 -15.90 -5.48 -10.65
CA ALA A 212 -15.70 -6.34 -9.48
C ALA A 212 -16.04 -7.82 -9.79
N GLU A 213 -17.17 -8.07 -10.41
CA GLU A 213 -17.60 -9.44 -10.74
C GLU A 213 -16.70 -10.09 -11.81
N GLU A 214 -16.26 -9.31 -12.81
CA GLU A 214 -15.25 -9.79 -13.79
C GLU A 214 -13.92 -10.10 -13.10
N ALA A 215 -13.47 -9.27 -12.16
CA ALA A 215 -12.20 -9.45 -11.46
C ALA A 215 -12.15 -10.76 -10.68
N VAL A 216 -13.23 -11.13 -10.00
CA VAL A 216 -13.26 -12.36 -9.18
C VAL A 216 -13.65 -13.61 -9.98
N ASN A 217 -14.03 -13.47 -11.24
CA ASN A 217 -14.41 -14.60 -12.08
C ASN A 217 -13.17 -15.48 -12.35
N PRO A 218 -13.17 -16.77 -11.97
CA PRO A 218 -12.04 -17.68 -12.19
C PRO A 218 -11.66 -17.81 -13.67
N ALA A 219 -12.60 -17.62 -14.60
CA ALA A 219 -12.34 -17.66 -16.04
C ALA A 219 -11.35 -16.56 -16.49
N ASN A 220 -11.21 -15.48 -15.71
CA ASN A 220 -10.26 -14.40 -15.97
C ASN A 220 -8.92 -14.56 -15.22
N GLY A 221 -8.66 -15.72 -14.64
CA GLY A 221 -7.39 -16.07 -13.99
C GLY A 221 -7.37 -15.95 -12.47
N GLY A 222 -8.46 -15.47 -11.86
CA GLY A 222 -8.60 -15.38 -10.41
C GLY A 222 -7.93 -14.17 -9.77
N VAL A 223 -8.18 -14.02 -8.48
CA VAL A 223 -7.57 -12.99 -7.60
C VAL A 223 -6.57 -13.62 -6.63
N ILE A 224 -5.85 -12.79 -5.89
CA ILE A 224 -4.98 -13.25 -4.80
C ILE A 224 -5.87 -13.82 -3.69
N GLU A 225 -5.65 -15.09 -3.35
CA GLU A 225 -6.39 -15.81 -2.31
C GLU A 225 -5.48 -16.38 -1.21
N SER A 226 -4.17 -16.34 -1.42
CA SER A 226 -3.16 -16.92 -0.54
C SER A 226 -2.02 -15.93 -0.33
N ASN A 227 -1.41 -15.95 0.87
CA ASN A 227 -0.22 -15.15 1.18
C ASN A 227 0.98 -15.46 0.29
N ALA A 228 1.02 -16.63 -0.34
CA ALA A 228 2.05 -16.98 -1.33
C ALA A 228 2.00 -16.08 -2.58
N ASP A 229 0.87 -15.46 -2.85
CA ASP A 229 0.65 -14.58 -4.01
C ASP A 229 0.68 -13.08 -3.66
N ASN A 230 0.99 -12.72 -2.41
CA ASN A 230 1.12 -11.33 -2.01
C ASN A 230 2.12 -10.59 -2.91
N ALA A 231 1.74 -9.40 -3.36
CA ALA A 231 2.63 -8.55 -4.13
C ALA A 231 3.62 -7.87 -3.18
N THR A 232 4.82 -8.39 -3.12
CA THR A 232 5.80 -8.07 -2.09
C THR A 232 7.11 -7.60 -2.71
N TRP A 233 7.60 -6.43 -2.28
CA TRP A 233 8.95 -5.97 -2.55
C TRP A 233 9.83 -6.28 -1.35
N ASN A 234 10.88 -7.07 -1.54
CA ASN A 234 11.82 -7.45 -0.49
C ASN A 234 12.98 -6.46 -0.39
N TYR A 235 13.44 -6.21 0.83
CA TYR A 235 14.59 -5.36 1.13
C TYR A 235 15.73 -6.17 1.77
N PHE A 236 16.93 -5.61 1.69
CA PHE A 236 18.16 -6.18 2.22
C PHE A 236 18.85 -5.15 3.11
N GLU A 237 19.83 -5.57 3.91
CA GLU A 237 20.59 -4.66 4.78
C GLU A 237 21.25 -3.50 4.00
N THR A 238 21.62 -3.74 2.74
CA THR A 238 22.21 -2.73 1.86
C THR A 238 21.19 -1.85 1.13
N SER A 239 19.90 -2.20 1.18
CA SER A 239 18.80 -1.50 0.52
C SER A 239 17.59 -1.57 1.42
N GLN A 240 17.59 -0.75 2.47
CA GLN A 240 16.60 -0.82 3.55
C GLN A 240 15.22 -0.36 3.12
N ASN A 241 14.21 -0.92 3.78
CA ASN A 241 12.83 -0.47 3.63
C ASN A 241 12.71 1.03 3.96
N PRO A 242 12.23 1.86 3.05
CA PRO A 242 12.17 3.31 3.24
C PRO A 242 11.23 3.72 4.39
N ILE A 243 10.20 2.94 4.68
CA ILE A 243 9.30 3.20 5.80
C ILE A 243 10.00 2.95 7.14
N TYR A 244 10.88 1.94 7.21
CA TYR A 244 11.73 1.75 8.38
C TYR A 244 12.55 3.01 8.69
N VAL A 245 13.20 3.58 7.70
CA VAL A 245 14.00 4.79 7.87
C VAL A 245 13.12 5.99 8.19
N ALA A 246 12.04 6.19 7.44
CA ALA A 246 11.13 7.34 7.61
C ALA A 246 10.48 7.39 9.00
N THR A 247 10.03 6.25 9.53
CA THR A 247 9.41 6.20 10.86
C THR A 247 10.39 6.52 11.99
N ARG A 248 11.69 6.41 11.74
CA ARG A 248 12.76 6.67 12.71
C ARG A 248 13.49 7.99 12.51
N TYR A 249 13.09 8.80 11.53
CA TYR A 249 13.65 10.13 11.38
C TYR A 249 13.50 10.92 12.67
N ASN A 250 14.55 11.69 13.01
CA ASN A 250 14.60 12.53 14.19
C ASN A 250 14.41 11.76 15.51
N GLN A 251 14.80 10.50 15.57
CA GLN A 251 14.88 9.78 16.85
C GLN A 251 15.65 10.61 17.87
N VAL A 252 15.13 10.66 19.08
CA VAL A 252 15.68 11.48 20.15
C VAL A 252 16.51 10.65 21.11
N GLN A 253 17.57 11.26 21.62
CA GLN A 253 18.30 10.77 22.79
C GLN A 253 17.70 11.42 24.03
N THR A 254 17.30 10.64 24.98
CA THR A 254 16.69 11.11 26.24
C THR A 254 17.44 10.56 27.43
N SER A 255 17.31 11.23 28.58
CA SER A 255 17.86 10.73 29.85
C SER A 255 17.22 9.41 30.29
N ASP A 256 16.00 9.18 29.87
CA ASP A 256 15.24 7.97 30.19
C ASP A 256 15.87 6.70 29.59
N HIS A 257 16.66 6.88 28.52
CA HIS A 257 17.36 5.80 27.81
C HIS A 257 18.90 5.90 27.90
N GLY A 258 19.42 6.60 28.91
CA GLY A 258 20.87 6.76 29.06
C GLY A 258 21.56 7.46 27.89
N GLY A 259 20.82 8.31 27.16
CA GLY A 259 21.31 9.02 25.99
C GLY A 259 21.30 8.20 24.68
N VAL A 260 20.75 7.00 24.68
CA VAL A 260 20.59 6.16 23.50
C VAL A 260 19.28 6.53 22.77
N PRO A 261 19.25 6.61 21.41
CA PRO A 261 18.01 6.83 20.69
C PRO A 261 16.98 5.76 21.00
N CYS A 262 15.77 6.19 21.30
CA CYS A 262 14.65 5.32 21.62
C CYS A 262 14.04 4.72 20.35
N LEU A 263 13.64 3.47 20.35
CA LEU A 263 12.99 2.82 19.19
C LEU A 263 11.64 3.45 18.85
N THR A 264 10.99 4.08 19.83
CA THR A 264 9.73 4.79 19.64
C THR A 264 9.90 6.30 19.42
N GLY A 265 11.13 6.78 19.32
CA GLY A 265 11.45 8.20 19.38
C GLY A 265 11.41 8.95 18.04
N GLY A 266 10.97 8.35 16.95
CA GLY A 266 10.99 8.96 15.62
C GLY A 266 9.78 9.82 15.29
N ASP A 267 9.74 10.32 14.05
CA ASP A 267 8.69 11.23 13.53
C ASP A 267 7.31 10.58 13.40
N THR A 268 7.24 9.27 13.39
CA THR A 268 5.98 8.52 13.18
C THR A 268 5.77 7.50 14.28
N HIS A 269 4.59 7.51 14.87
CA HIS A 269 4.15 6.57 15.89
C HIS A 269 2.83 5.90 15.49
N ALA A 270 2.41 4.91 16.27
CA ALA A 270 1.09 4.30 16.10
C ALA A 270 -0.01 5.33 16.35
N ALA A 271 -1.06 5.30 15.54
CA ALA A 271 -2.24 6.11 15.78
C ALA A 271 -3.10 5.51 16.91
N ALA A 272 -3.70 6.38 17.71
CA ALA A 272 -4.64 5.96 18.76
C ALA A 272 -5.82 5.17 18.19
N ASP A 273 -6.24 5.47 16.97
CA ASP A 273 -7.33 4.78 16.29
C ASP A 273 -7.10 3.27 16.26
N ILE A 274 -6.05 2.80 15.58
CA ILE A 274 -5.77 1.36 15.47
C ILE A 274 -5.43 0.73 16.82
N ILE A 275 -4.73 1.45 17.69
CA ILE A 275 -4.34 0.92 18.99
C ILE A 275 -5.56 0.67 19.89
N CYS A 276 -6.56 1.54 19.85
CA CYS A 276 -7.81 1.34 20.60
C CYS A 276 -8.55 0.06 20.15
N TYR A 277 -8.57 -0.21 18.84
CA TYR A 277 -9.10 -1.46 18.32
C TYR A 277 -8.29 -2.67 18.80
N MET A 278 -7.00 -2.65 18.59
CA MET A 278 -6.14 -3.79 18.88
C MET A 278 -6.03 -4.08 20.38
N ASN A 279 -6.05 -3.05 21.22
CA ASN A 279 -6.10 -3.21 22.67
C ASN A 279 -7.44 -3.82 23.11
N GLY A 280 -8.55 -3.29 22.62
CA GLY A 280 -9.87 -3.71 23.01
C GLY A 280 -10.22 -5.12 22.56
N TYR A 281 -9.86 -5.48 21.33
CA TYR A 281 -10.05 -6.84 20.79
C TYR A 281 -8.98 -7.83 21.26
N LYS A 282 -7.99 -7.41 22.04
CA LYS A 282 -6.86 -8.25 22.49
C LYS A 282 -6.17 -8.93 21.31
N ASP A 283 -5.92 -8.15 20.27
CA ASP A 283 -5.46 -8.61 18.97
C ASP A 283 -3.98 -8.99 19.04
N ASN A 284 -3.67 -10.26 18.82
CA ASN A 284 -2.30 -10.78 18.85
C ASN A 284 -1.41 -10.28 17.69
N ARG A 285 -1.97 -9.63 16.67
CA ARG A 285 -1.19 -8.96 15.63
C ARG A 285 -0.59 -7.64 16.12
N ARG A 286 -1.10 -7.08 17.22
CA ARG A 286 -0.67 -5.79 17.78
C ARG A 286 0.83 -5.73 18.00
N GLU A 287 1.39 -6.75 18.63
CA GLU A 287 2.84 -6.85 18.90
C GLU A 287 3.68 -7.02 17.62
N LYS A 288 3.06 -7.47 16.52
CA LYS A 288 3.71 -7.58 15.22
C LYS A 288 3.74 -6.24 14.47
N PHE A 289 2.76 -5.39 14.72
CA PHE A 289 2.62 -4.09 14.06
C PHE A 289 3.33 -2.97 14.82
N PHE A 290 3.31 -3.01 16.15
CA PHE A 290 3.75 -1.90 16.97
C PHE A 290 4.67 -2.35 18.10
N THR A 291 5.52 -1.42 18.55
CA THR A 291 6.35 -1.60 19.72
C THR A 291 5.60 -1.17 20.99
N LYS A 292 6.06 -1.64 22.14
CA LYS A 292 5.50 -1.21 23.42
C LYS A 292 5.73 0.28 23.67
N SER A 293 4.79 0.91 24.36
CA SER A 293 4.95 2.27 24.85
C SER A 293 5.95 2.33 26.02
N GLU A 294 6.37 3.53 26.35
CA GLU A 294 7.28 3.78 27.48
C GLU A 294 6.56 4.18 28.77
N TRP A 295 5.22 4.17 28.78
CA TRP A 295 4.45 4.39 29.99
C TRP A 295 4.27 3.08 30.78
N ALA A 296 4.66 3.12 32.05
CA ALA A 296 4.51 1.97 32.93
C ALA A 296 3.05 1.53 33.05
N GLY A 297 2.80 0.23 32.91
CA GLY A 297 1.46 -0.35 33.01
C GLY A 297 0.57 -0.15 31.79
N GLN A 298 1.07 0.46 30.71
CA GLN A 298 0.34 0.68 29.48
C GLN A 298 1.19 0.21 28.29
N ASP A 299 1.10 -1.06 27.96
CA ASP A 299 1.99 -1.69 26.96
C ASP A 299 1.88 -1.06 25.57
N TYR A 300 0.68 -0.68 25.14
CA TYR A 300 0.49 -0.07 23.82
C TYR A 300 -0.37 1.18 23.93
N VAL A 301 0.21 2.29 23.54
CA VAL A 301 -0.42 3.62 23.56
C VAL A 301 -0.21 4.27 22.20
N GLY A 302 -1.30 4.57 21.50
CA GLY A 302 -1.27 5.31 20.25
C GLY A 302 -1.36 6.81 20.48
N MET A 303 -0.78 7.59 19.56
CA MET A 303 -0.94 9.03 19.56
C MET A 303 -2.20 9.38 18.78
N ARG A 304 -2.99 10.29 19.32
CA ARG A 304 -4.17 10.79 18.62
C ARG A 304 -3.76 11.70 17.46
N ARG A 305 -4.42 11.55 16.32
CA ARG A 305 -4.19 12.39 15.16
C ARG A 305 -4.87 13.76 15.34
N GLY A 306 -4.29 14.81 14.75
CA GLY A 306 -4.86 16.16 14.77
C GLY A 306 -4.80 16.88 16.11
N ILE A 307 -3.89 16.50 16.97
CA ILE A 307 -3.64 17.15 18.26
C ILE A 307 -2.46 18.12 18.18
N VAL A 308 -2.29 18.93 19.20
CA VAL A 308 -1.01 19.61 19.44
C VAL A 308 0.01 18.53 19.81
N ILE A 309 0.99 18.33 18.92
CA ILE A 309 1.97 17.25 19.06
C ILE A 309 2.88 17.57 20.25
N PRO A 310 3.00 16.67 21.24
CA PRO A 310 3.89 16.85 22.38
C PRO A 310 5.35 16.93 21.92
N GLU A 311 6.18 17.63 22.68
CA GLU A 311 7.61 17.65 22.44
C GLU A 311 8.20 16.23 22.42
N LEU A 312 8.91 15.91 21.33
CA LEU A 312 9.41 14.56 21.09
C LEU A 312 10.40 14.11 22.17
N LYS A 313 11.28 15.02 22.63
CA LYS A 313 12.31 14.70 23.64
C LYS A 313 11.77 14.37 25.03
N THR A 314 10.60 14.89 25.38
CA THR A 314 10.04 14.73 26.73
C THR A 314 8.87 13.76 26.77
N THR A 315 8.05 13.74 25.78
CA THR A 315 6.78 13.02 25.79
C THR A 315 6.49 12.25 24.51
N GLY A 316 6.70 12.85 23.36
CA GLY A 316 6.30 12.27 22.07
C GLY A 316 6.96 10.91 21.76
N HIS A 317 8.18 10.70 22.25
CA HIS A 317 8.90 9.43 22.07
C HIS A 317 8.28 8.26 22.87
N LYS A 318 7.40 8.53 23.82
CA LYS A 318 6.84 7.49 24.73
C LYS A 318 5.72 6.67 24.09
N TYR A 319 5.07 7.17 23.05
CA TYR A 319 4.03 6.44 22.33
C TYR A 319 4.57 5.19 21.63
N SER A 320 3.72 4.22 21.39
CA SER A 320 4.09 3.02 20.64
C SER A 320 4.60 3.38 19.26
N GLY A 321 5.75 2.84 18.88
CA GLY A 321 6.34 3.01 17.56
C GLY A 321 5.88 1.94 16.58
N VAL A 322 6.35 2.05 15.34
CA VAL A 322 6.10 1.05 14.30
C VAL A 322 7.11 -0.08 14.42
N ASN A 323 6.64 -1.31 14.54
CA ASN A 323 7.49 -2.50 14.62
C ASN A 323 7.88 -2.96 13.21
N ILE A 324 8.89 -2.32 12.66
CA ILE A 324 9.41 -2.58 11.32
C ILE A 324 10.93 -2.69 11.37
N ALA A 325 11.49 -3.61 10.60
CA ALA A 325 12.93 -3.85 10.47
C ALA A 325 13.47 -3.29 9.13
N PRO A 326 14.78 -3.08 9.00
CA PRO A 326 15.38 -2.64 7.73
C PRO A 326 15.03 -3.56 6.56
N THR A 327 14.92 -4.85 6.82
CA THR A 327 14.63 -5.90 5.83
C THR A 327 13.16 -6.29 5.74
N SER A 328 12.28 -5.59 6.46
CA SER A 328 10.84 -5.86 6.38
C SER A 328 10.34 -5.67 4.95
N PRO A 329 9.58 -6.63 4.39
CA PRO A 329 9.03 -6.48 3.06
C PRO A 329 7.97 -5.38 3.02
N LEU A 330 7.82 -4.78 1.85
CA LEU A 330 6.78 -3.81 1.57
C LEU A 330 5.72 -4.46 0.68
N TYR A 331 4.46 -4.34 1.06
CA TYR A 331 3.35 -4.95 0.35
C TYR A 331 2.63 -3.93 -0.54
N TRP A 332 2.49 -4.24 -1.82
CA TRP A 332 1.58 -3.49 -2.71
C TRP A 332 0.13 -3.92 -2.50
N MET A 333 -0.05 -5.21 -2.25
CA MET A 333 -1.33 -5.84 -1.98
C MET A 333 -1.12 -7.18 -1.31
N ASN A 334 -1.99 -7.53 -0.39
CA ASN A 334 -1.99 -8.83 0.27
C ASN A 334 -3.33 -9.54 0.14
N ALA A 335 -3.31 -10.85 0.39
CA ALA A 335 -4.49 -11.70 0.29
C ALA A 335 -5.60 -11.29 1.27
N ALA A 336 -5.24 -10.81 2.46
CA ALA A 336 -6.22 -10.34 3.44
C ALA A 336 -7.04 -9.16 2.91
N GLU A 337 -6.40 -8.18 2.28
CA GLU A 337 -7.11 -7.05 1.65
C GLU A 337 -8.11 -7.55 0.60
N VAL A 338 -7.68 -8.47 -0.27
CA VAL A 338 -8.55 -9.01 -1.33
C VAL A 338 -9.76 -9.72 -0.76
N ALA A 339 -9.58 -10.52 0.30
CA ALA A 339 -10.70 -11.16 0.99
C ALA A 339 -11.66 -10.11 1.58
N PHE A 340 -11.17 -9.04 2.19
CA PHE A 340 -12.01 -7.96 2.72
C PHE A 340 -12.72 -7.18 1.60
N LEU A 341 -12.08 -6.97 0.47
CA LEU A 341 -12.75 -6.34 -0.70
C LEU A 341 -13.90 -7.20 -1.22
N ARG A 342 -13.74 -8.53 -1.24
CA ARG A 342 -14.83 -9.45 -1.60
C ARG A 342 -15.94 -9.42 -0.55
N ALA A 343 -15.60 -9.39 0.74
CA ALA A 343 -16.59 -9.27 1.82
C ALA A 343 -17.40 -7.97 1.69
N GLU A 344 -16.74 -6.85 1.45
CA GLU A 344 -17.38 -5.54 1.26
C GLU A 344 -18.27 -5.53 0.02
N GLY A 345 -17.79 -6.04 -1.11
CA GLY A 345 -18.57 -6.14 -2.34
C GLY A 345 -19.85 -6.93 -2.14
N GLN A 346 -19.80 -8.04 -1.43
CA GLN A 346 -20.95 -8.90 -1.15
C GLN A 346 -21.91 -8.27 -0.12
N ALA A 347 -21.37 -7.75 0.99
CA ALA A 347 -22.18 -7.27 2.10
C ALA A 347 -22.80 -5.89 1.87
N VAL A 348 -22.03 -4.97 1.31
CA VAL A 348 -22.42 -3.55 1.19
C VAL A 348 -23.10 -3.27 -0.14
N PHE A 349 -22.59 -3.85 -1.21
CA PHE A 349 -23.02 -3.53 -2.57
C PHE A 349 -23.84 -4.63 -3.25
N ASN A 350 -23.98 -5.78 -2.61
CA ASN A 350 -24.65 -6.95 -3.18
C ASN A 350 -24.06 -7.42 -4.51
N PHE A 351 -22.75 -7.28 -4.66
CA PHE A 351 -22.03 -7.84 -5.80
C PHE A 351 -21.80 -9.34 -5.61
N SER A 352 -21.84 -10.11 -6.71
CA SER A 352 -21.56 -11.54 -6.68
C SER A 352 -20.05 -11.77 -6.61
N MET A 353 -19.52 -11.99 -5.41
CA MET A 353 -18.08 -12.11 -5.16
C MET A 353 -17.59 -13.56 -5.07
N GLY A 354 -18.47 -14.55 -5.29
CA GLY A 354 -18.10 -15.97 -5.30
C GLY A 354 -18.17 -16.66 -3.94
N GLY A 355 -18.82 -16.06 -2.96
CA GLY A 355 -19.04 -16.62 -1.62
C GLY A 355 -19.82 -15.67 -0.74
N THR A 356 -19.95 -16.02 0.54
CA THR A 356 -20.65 -15.17 1.51
C THR A 356 -19.74 -14.09 2.07
N ALA A 357 -20.32 -12.96 2.47
CA ALA A 357 -19.57 -11.88 3.12
C ALA A 357 -18.86 -12.37 4.39
N GLU A 358 -19.53 -13.18 5.21
CA GLU A 358 -18.94 -13.77 6.42
C GLU A 358 -17.73 -14.65 6.11
N SER A 359 -17.82 -15.51 5.10
CA SER A 359 -16.69 -16.39 4.74
C SER A 359 -15.47 -15.60 4.29
N PHE A 360 -15.65 -14.57 3.49
CA PHE A 360 -14.55 -13.69 3.05
C PHE A 360 -13.98 -12.86 4.20
N TYR A 361 -14.82 -12.34 5.06
CA TYR A 361 -14.38 -11.58 6.23
C TYR A 361 -13.53 -12.43 7.17
N ASN A 362 -14.00 -13.63 7.49
CA ASN A 362 -13.25 -14.56 8.33
C ASN A 362 -11.95 -15.03 7.65
N GLN A 363 -11.99 -15.28 6.35
CA GLN A 363 -10.79 -15.60 5.57
C GLN A 363 -9.77 -14.46 5.61
N GLY A 364 -10.20 -13.21 5.46
CA GLY A 364 -9.31 -12.04 5.55
C GLY A 364 -8.60 -11.94 6.88
N ILE A 365 -9.31 -12.19 7.98
CA ILE A 365 -8.73 -12.21 9.33
C ILE A 365 -7.72 -13.36 9.47
N ARG A 366 -8.06 -14.57 9.02
CA ARG A 366 -7.15 -15.72 9.07
C ARG A 366 -5.88 -15.47 8.24
N LEU A 367 -6.02 -14.93 7.05
CA LEU A 367 -4.89 -14.56 6.19
C LEU A 367 -3.99 -13.51 6.83
N SER A 368 -4.57 -12.51 7.50
CA SER A 368 -3.81 -11.50 8.22
C SER A 368 -3.03 -12.09 9.39
N PHE A 369 -3.65 -12.93 10.21
CA PHE A 369 -2.94 -13.62 11.30
C PHE A 369 -1.81 -14.51 10.78
N GLU A 370 -2.05 -15.26 9.71
CA GLU A 370 -1.04 -16.09 9.06
C GLU A 370 0.14 -15.25 8.51
N GLN A 371 -0.16 -14.17 7.80
CA GLN A 371 0.85 -13.27 7.23
C GLN A 371 1.80 -12.73 8.30
N TRP A 372 1.28 -12.38 9.46
CA TRP A 372 2.03 -11.76 10.54
C TRP A 372 2.52 -12.76 11.59
N GLY A 373 2.25 -14.04 11.43
CA GLY A 373 2.66 -15.08 12.38
C GLY A 373 2.05 -14.90 13.76
N ALA A 374 0.81 -14.43 13.83
CA ALA A 374 0.08 -14.25 15.07
C ALA A 374 -0.77 -15.49 15.38
N ASP A 375 -0.80 -15.87 16.67
CA ASP A 375 -1.59 -17.01 17.14
C ASP A 375 -2.99 -16.59 17.58
N GLY A 376 -3.88 -17.57 17.76
CA GLY A 376 -5.18 -17.37 18.43
C GLY A 376 -6.29 -16.82 17.53
N VAL A 377 -6.19 -16.99 16.22
CA VAL A 377 -7.19 -16.46 15.27
C VAL A 377 -8.59 -17.04 15.48
N GLU A 378 -8.72 -18.32 15.82
CA GLU A 378 -10.03 -18.94 16.01
C GLU A 378 -10.74 -18.41 17.27
N ASP A 379 -10.02 -18.14 18.35
CA ASP A 379 -10.56 -17.49 19.53
C ASP A 379 -10.93 -16.03 19.24
N TYR A 380 -10.11 -15.32 18.45
CA TYR A 380 -10.39 -13.96 18.02
C TYR A 380 -11.70 -13.90 17.19
N LEU A 381 -11.91 -14.84 16.28
CA LEU A 381 -13.11 -14.89 15.44
C LEU A 381 -14.39 -15.24 16.21
N LYS A 382 -14.28 -15.98 17.31
CA LYS A 382 -15.41 -16.39 18.15
C LYS A 382 -15.79 -15.37 19.20
N ASP A 383 -14.92 -14.40 19.46
CA ASP A 383 -15.13 -13.40 20.51
C ASP A 383 -16.17 -12.38 20.06
N ASP A 384 -17.29 -12.34 20.77
CA ASP A 384 -18.39 -11.39 20.57
C ASP A 384 -18.52 -10.38 21.73
N VAL A 385 -17.63 -10.44 22.69
CA VAL A 385 -17.65 -9.63 23.93
C VAL A 385 -16.69 -8.44 23.84
N ASN A 386 -15.49 -8.64 23.31
CA ASN A 386 -14.47 -7.61 23.21
C ASN A 386 -14.91 -6.45 22.30
N LYS A 387 -14.53 -5.25 22.69
CA LYS A 387 -14.85 -4.01 21.96
C LYS A 387 -13.62 -3.12 21.96
N PRO A 388 -13.51 -2.17 21.01
CA PRO A 388 -12.47 -1.16 21.06
C PRO A 388 -12.45 -0.44 22.41
N THR A 389 -11.26 -0.16 22.91
CA THR A 389 -11.11 0.60 24.16
C THR A 389 -11.37 2.09 23.90
N ALA A 390 -11.83 2.79 24.95
CA ALA A 390 -11.78 4.24 24.95
C ALA A 390 -10.31 4.70 24.90
N TYR A 391 -10.07 5.82 24.25
CA TYR A 391 -8.75 6.43 24.23
C TYR A 391 -8.48 7.12 25.57
N THR A 392 -7.31 6.85 26.13
CA THR A 392 -6.77 7.57 27.27
C THR A 392 -5.39 8.09 26.89
N ASP A 393 -5.18 9.40 26.96
CA ASP A 393 -3.86 9.99 26.74
C ASP A 393 -3.07 10.05 28.05
N PRO A 394 -2.06 9.20 28.24
CA PRO A 394 -1.26 9.22 29.48
C PRO A 394 -0.39 10.48 29.61
N ALA A 395 -0.17 11.22 28.51
CA ALA A 395 0.54 12.49 28.56
C ALA A 395 -0.27 13.59 29.23
N GLY A 396 -1.60 13.44 29.32
CA GLY A 396 -2.47 14.42 29.95
C GLY A 396 -2.53 15.79 29.24
N THR A 397 -1.92 15.92 28.08
CA THR A 397 -1.78 17.20 27.35
C THR A 397 -2.97 17.52 26.46
N ASN A 398 -3.83 16.57 26.20
CA ASN A 398 -4.98 16.73 25.33
C ASN A 398 -6.26 16.53 26.11
N THR A 399 -7.03 17.61 26.22
CA THR A 399 -8.33 17.65 26.89
C THR A 399 -9.46 16.93 26.13
N TYR A 400 -9.15 16.12 25.16
CA TYR A 400 -10.12 15.22 24.57
C TYR A 400 -10.46 14.09 25.58
N GLN A 401 -11.09 14.51 26.65
CA GLN A 401 -11.80 13.60 27.51
C GLN A 401 -12.91 12.99 26.67
N ASN A 402 -12.91 11.69 26.52
CA ASN A 402 -14.00 10.94 25.91
C ASN A 402 -14.22 11.13 24.40
N ALA A 403 -13.19 11.17 23.60
CA ALA A 403 -13.40 10.53 22.35
C ALA A 403 -13.54 9.03 22.65
N SER A 404 -14.68 8.64 23.15
CA SER A 404 -15.15 7.32 22.79
C SER A 404 -15.08 7.33 21.28
N VAL A 405 -14.09 6.67 20.75
CA VAL A 405 -14.13 6.32 19.35
C VAL A 405 -15.35 5.44 19.26
N SER A 406 -16.49 6.07 19.02
CA SER A 406 -17.78 5.42 18.88
C SER A 406 -17.76 4.70 17.55
N TYR A 407 -17.02 3.63 17.47
CA TYR A 407 -17.02 2.72 16.33
C TYR A 407 -18.20 1.75 16.42
N THR A 408 -19.34 2.26 16.83
CA THR A 408 -20.59 1.49 16.89
C THR A 408 -21.14 1.10 15.53
N HIS A 409 -20.41 1.33 14.41
CA HIS A 409 -20.96 1.16 13.08
C HIS A 409 -20.21 0.19 12.18
N LEU A 410 -19.31 -0.62 12.68
CA LEU A 410 -18.72 -1.74 11.95
C LEU A 410 -19.34 -3.09 12.36
N THR A 411 -20.58 -3.08 12.73
CA THR A 411 -21.39 -4.30 12.58
C THR A 411 -21.73 -4.42 11.12
N LEU A 412 -21.19 -5.44 10.46
CA LEU A 412 -21.73 -5.88 9.18
C LEU A 412 -23.25 -5.96 9.35
N PRO A 413 -24.06 -5.39 8.44
CA PRO A 413 -25.48 -5.64 8.46
C PRO A 413 -25.67 -7.15 8.36
N THR A 414 -26.28 -7.71 9.39
CA THR A 414 -26.69 -9.11 9.45
C THR A 414 -27.67 -9.43 8.34
#